data_bb102d33896c1f03e74187ddd9493ab7
#
_entry.id   bb102d33896c1f03e74187ddd9493ab7
#
_cell.length_a   1.000
_cell.length_b   1.000
_cell.length_c   1.000
_cell.angle_alpha   90.00
_cell.angle_beta   90.00
_cell.angle_gamma   90.00
#
_symmetry.space_group_name_H-M   'P 1'
#
loop_
_entity.id
_entity.type
_entity.pdbx_description
1 polymer ?
#
loop_
_entity_poly.entity_id
_entity_poly.type
_entity_poly.pdbx_seq_one_letter_code
_entity_poly.pdbx_strand_id
1 'polypeptide(L)'
;MNETKYFEYNRKLWDERVESHKNSKFYNVKDFKAGKTSLNATELSEIGDINGKSILHLQCHFGMDTISFSRMGAKATGVDFSDDAIDLGRELTKDLKTDTCFISANIYDLKEQLDSRFDIVFTSYGTVGWLPDLTRWAEIVSHFLKDGGMFYMIDFHPVIWMYDNKSWDIKYSYFNSGAIREEVHGSYADRYHQNVAIEYGWNHSISEIINALINNGLQIKFLNEFPFSSYNVFQDMVQGKRGQWHFKSQGNNLPLMYSIKAVKR
;
A
#
# COMPACT_ATOMS: atom_id res chain seq x y z
N MET A 1 -1.42 -21.43 13.41
CA MET A 1 -1.63 -20.17 14.20
C MET A 1 -2.95 -19.61 13.71
N ASN A 2 -3.76 -18.94 14.53
CA ASN A 2 -4.99 -18.36 14.01
C ASN A 2 -4.71 -16.97 13.39
N GLU A 3 -5.58 -16.50 12.52
CA GLU A 3 -5.46 -15.24 11.76
C GLU A 3 -5.26 -14.02 12.69
N THR A 4 -5.96 -13.96 13.82
CA THR A 4 -5.85 -12.87 14.80
C THR A 4 -4.40 -12.66 15.27
N LYS A 5 -3.66 -13.75 15.51
CA LYS A 5 -2.26 -13.64 15.92
C LYS A 5 -1.35 -13.05 14.84
N TYR A 6 -1.60 -13.33 13.56
CA TYR A 6 -0.83 -12.71 12.48
C TYR A 6 -1.01 -11.20 12.48
N PHE A 7 -2.25 -10.73 12.65
CA PHE A 7 -2.54 -9.29 12.72
C PHE A 7 -1.95 -8.64 13.96
N GLU A 8 -1.96 -9.31 15.12
CA GLU A 8 -1.34 -8.80 16.36
C GLU A 8 0.18 -8.58 16.19
N TYR A 9 0.90 -9.57 15.61
CA TYR A 9 2.34 -9.42 15.32
C TYR A 9 2.61 -8.30 14.33
N ASN A 10 1.88 -8.27 13.22
CA ASN A 10 2.08 -7.28 12.18
C ASN A 10 1.71 -5.88 12.66
N ARG A 11 0.62 -5.71 13.45
CA ARG A 11 0.26 -4.41 14.03
C ARG A 11 1.36 -3.88 14.93
N LYS A 12 1.84 -4.70 15.87
CA LYS A 12 2.94 -4.32 16.76
C LYS A 12 4.19 -3.89 15.97
N LEU A 13 4.54 -4.65 14.93
CA LEU A 13 5.65 -4.32 14.05
C LEU A 13 5.46 -2.95 13.39
N TRP A 14 4.26 -2.67 12.87
CA TRP A 14 3.97 -1.41 12.19
C TRP A 14 3.89 -0.23 13.17
N ASP A 15 3.37 -0.41 14.37
CA ASP A 15 3.41 0.60 15.45
C ASP A 15 4.88 0.96 15.78
N GLU A 16 5.74 -0.03 16.00
CA GLU A 16 7.18 0.19 16.28
C GLU A 16 7.93 0.89 15.15
N ARG A 17 7.50 0.76 13.90
CA ARG A 17 8.11 1.41 12.72
C ARG A 17 7.76 2.89 12.57
N VAL A 18 6.67 3.37 13.15
CA VAL A 18 6.12 4.72 12.88
C VAL A 18 7.14 5.82 13.14
N GLU A 19 7.81 5.82 14.31
CA GLU A 19 8.75 6.88 14.67
C GLU A 19 9.98 6.89 13.76
N SER A 20 10.54 5.71 13.43
CA SER A 20 11.68 5.62 12.51
C SER A 20 11.29 6.03 11.09
N HIS A 21 10.10 5.67 10.62
CA HIS A 21 9.57 6.07 9.32
C HIS A 21 9.35 7.57 9.24
N LYS A 22 8.72 8.19 10.25
CA LYS A 22 8.51 9.64 10.36
C LYS A 22 9.81 10.43 10.19
N ASN A 23 10.89 9.94 10.80
CA ASN A 23 12.20 10.59 10.81
C ASN A 23 13.08 10.20 9.61
N SER A 24 12.62 9.27 8.77
CA SER A 24 13.42 8.77 7.65
C SER A 24 13.53 9.77 6.49
N LYS A 25 14.63 9.63 5.73
CA LYS A 25 14.76 10.32 4.44
C LYS A 25 13.80 9.78 3.39
N PHE A 26 13.32 8.56 3.56
CA PHE A 26 12.39 7.92 2.65
C PHE A 26 11.05 8.66 2.61
N TYR A 27 10.45 8.89 3.77
CA TYR A 27 9.19 9.62 3.88
C TYR A 27 9.35 11.13 3.76
N ASN A 28 10.50 11.67 4.21
CA ASN A 28 10.82 13.10 4.13
C ASN A 28 9.66 14.01 4.55
N VAL A 29 9.11 13.76 5.73
CA VAL A 29 7.95 14.48 6.30
C VAL A 29 8.17 16.00 6.31
N LYS A 30 9.43 16.45 6.40
CA LYS A 30 9.76 17.88 6.35
C LYS A 30 9.34 18.52 5.02
N ASP A 31 9.73 17.93 3.89
CA ASP A 31 9.38 18.44 2.56
C ASP A 31 7.87 18.29 2.30
N PHE A 32 7.29 17.19 2.79
CA PHE A 32 5.84 17.00 2.74
C PHE A 32 5.09 18.11 3.48
N LYS A 33 5.50 18.48 4.69
CA LYS A 33 4.95 19.63 5.44
C LYS A 33 5.16 20.95 4.69
N ALA A 34 6.22 21.10 3.93
CA ALA A 34 6.48 22.27 3.09
C ALA A 34 5.67 22.31 1.78
N GLY A 35 4.78 21.32 1.53
CA GLY A 35 3.86 21.33 0.40
C GLY A 35 4.16 20.31 -0.71
N LYS A 36 5.25 19.53 -0.61
CA LYS A 36 5.54 18.47 -1.58
C LYS A 36 4.49 17.36 -1.47
N THR A 37 4.04 16.82 -2.59
CA THR A 37 3.18 15.62 -2.61
C THR A 37 3.99 14.35 -2.34
N SER A 38 3.36 13.34 -1.75
CA SER A 38 3.92 11.97 -1.64
C SER A 38 3.52 11.09 -2.83
N LEU A 39 2.49 11.47 -3.58
CA LEU A 39 2.01 10.72 -4.75
C LEU A 39 3.01 10.81 -5.92
N ASN A 40 3.20 9.70 -6.61
CA ASN A 40 4.07 9.61 -7.78
C ASN A 40 3.32 9.94 -9.07
N ALA A 41 4.08 10.20 -10.14
CA ALA A 41 3.51 10.56 -11.43
C ALA A 41 2.62 9.45 -12.04
N THR A 42 2.91 8.18 -11.73
CA THR A 42 2.15 7.04 -12.27
C THR A 42 0.72 7.06 -11.76
N GLU A 43 0.50 7.04 -10.44
CA GLU A 43 -0.84 7.07 -9.87
C GLU A 43 -1.59 8.37 -10.22
N LEU A 44 -0.91 9.49 -10.21
CA LEU A 44 -1.53 10.77 -10.58
C LEU A 44 -2.06 10.77 -12.02
N SER A 45 -1.31 10.17 -12.96
CA SER A 45 -1.73 10.09 -14.36
C SER A 45 -2.86 9.09 -14.60
N GLU A 46 -2.89 7.99 -13.83
CA GLU A 46 -3.85 6.89 -14.05
C GLU A 46 -5.17 7.10 -13.31
N ILE A 47 -5.15 7.72 -12.13
CA ILE A 47 -6.35 8.03 -11.36
C ILE A 47 -7.16 9.13 -12.06
N GLY A 48 -6.51 10.18 -12.57
CA GLY A 48 -7.13 11.32 -13.23
C GLY A 48 -7.63 12.37 -12.24
N ASP A 49 -8.68 13.13 -12.61
CA ASP A 49 -9.22 14.20 -11.78
C ASP A 49 -10.00 13.65 -10.57
N ILE A 50 -9.57 14.07 -9.39
CA ILE A 50 -10.16 13.67 -8.10
C ILE A 50 -10.81 14.82 -7.34
N ASN A 51 -10.82 16.03 -7.89
CA ASN A 51 -11.41 17.19 -7.22
C ASN A 51 -12.88 16.93 -6.89
N GLY A 52 -13.26 17.14 -5.64
CA GLY A 52 -14.60 16.89 -5.12
C GLY A 52 -14.99 15.42 -4.92
N LYS A 53 -14.13 14.46 -5.29
CA LYS A 53 -14.38 13.02 -5.11
C LYS A 53 -14.16 12.58 -3.66
N SER A 54 -14.94 11.60 -3.22
CA SER A 54 -14.68 10.88 -1.96
C SER A 54 -13.73 9.72 -2.21
N ILE A 55 -12.66 9.63 -1.42
CA ILE A 55 -11.61 8.60 -1.54
C ILE A 55 -11.46 7.84 -0.23
N LEU A 56 -11.48 6.52 -0.28
CA LEU A 56 -11.08 5.63 0.80
C LEU A 56 -9.72 5.04 0.48
N HIS A 57 -8.71 5.35 1.28
CA HIS A 57 -7.36 4.79 1.16
C HIS A 57 -7.20 3.67 2.19
N LEU A 58 -7.15 2.43 1.71
CA LEU A 58 -6.95 1.23 2.54
C LEU A 58 -5.46 1.01 2.81
N GLN A 59 -5.12 0.63 4.06
CA GLN A 59 -3.74 0.37 4.51
C GLN A 59 -2.83 1.59 4.28
N CYS A 60 -3.28 2.74 4.76
CA CYS A 60 -2.71 4.05 4.43
C CYS A 60 -1.44 4.41 5.21
N HIS A 61 -0.98 3.58 6.15
CA HIS A 61 0.07 3.91 7.11
C HIS A 61 -0.24 5.24 7.81
N PHE A 62 0.72 6.17 7.97
CA PHE A 62 0.41 7.51 8.53
C PHE A 62 -0.11 8.52 7.48
N GLY A 63 -0.61 8.06 6.35
CA GLY A 63 -1.55 8.74 5.47
C GLY A 63 -1.01 9.93 4.68
N MET A 64 0.27 10.00 4.32
CA MET A 64 0.78 11.10 3.48
C MET A 64 0.08 11.16 2.12
N ASP A 65 -0.17 10.00 1.48
CA ASP A 65 -0.91 9.94 0.21
C ASP A 65 -2.37 10.36 0.41
N THR A 66 -2.99 9.95 1.52
CA THR A 66 -4.36 10.37 1.88
C THR A 66 -4.46 11.89 2.03
N ILE A 67 -3.50 12.50 2.73
CA ILE A 67 -3.41 13.95 2.88
C ILE A 67 -3.12 14.63 1.53
N SER A 68 -2.30 14.02 0.68
CA SER A 68 -2.02 14.53 -0.67
C SER A 68 -3.30 14.59 -1.51
N PHE A 69 -4.17 13.58 -1.44
CA PHE A 69 -5.48 13.60 -2.10
C PHE A 69 -6.37 14.73 -1.55
N SER A 70 -6.39 14.96 -0.24
CA SER A 70 -7.14 16.08 0.36
C SER A 70 -6.62 17.43 -0.14
N ARG A 71 -5.29 17.61 -0.29
CA ARG A 71 -4.69 18.82 -0.87
C ARG A 71 -5.07 19.03 -2.34
N MET A 72 -5.42 17.96 -3.06
CA MET A 72 -5.91 18.01 -4.44
C MET A 72 -7.43 18.20 -4.54
N GLY A 73 -8.11 18.47 -3.43
CA GLY A 73 -9.54 18.75 -3.39
C GLY A 73 -10.45 17.54 -3.20
N ALA A 74 -9.90 16.35 -2.94
CA ALA A 74 -10.70 15.19 -2.60
C ALA A 74 -11.14 15.20 -1.12
N LYS A 75 -12.25 14.52 -0.81
CA LYS A 75 -12.68 14.18 0.56
C LYS A 75 -12.06 12.83 0.90
N ALA A 76 -10.86 12.82 1.48
CA ALA A 76 -10.09 11.61 1.69
C ALA A 76 -10.23 11.05 3.11
N THR A 77 -10.42 9.73 3.20
CA THR A 77 -10.42 8.94 4.43
C THR A 77 -9.34 7.86 4.33
N GLY A 78 -8.41 7.83 5.27
CA GLY A 78 -7.39 6.80 5.40
C GLY A 78 -7.75 5.78 6.46
N VAL A 79 -7.43 4.52 6.21
CA VAL A 79 -7.63 3.42 7.14
C VAL A 79 -6.33 2.63 7.29
N ASP A 80 -5.92 2.39 8.50
CA ASP A 80 -4.82 1.50 8.84
C ASP A 80 -5.08 0.81 10.19
N PHE A 81 -4.48 -0.34 10.42
CA PHE A 81 -4.64 -1.07 11.68
C PHE A 81 -3.63 -0.65 12.75
N SER A 82 -2.58 0.12 12.40
CA SER A 82 -1.62 0.69 13.31
C SER A 82 -2.19 1.94 13.96
N ASP A 83 -2.40 1.88 15.28
CA ASP A 83 -2.90 3.01 16.05
C ASP A 83 -1.91 4.18 16.02
N ASP A 84 -0.62 3.91 16.16
CA ASP A 84 0.45 4.93 16.15
C ASP A 84 0.55 5.61 14.77
N ALA A 85 0.38 4.85 13.68
CA ALA A 85 0.37 5.43 12.33
C ALA A 85 -0.83 6.36 12.13
N ILE A 86 -2.02 5.95 12.55
CA ILE A 86 -3.23 6.75 12.44
C ILE A 86 -3.14 8.02 13.30
N ASP A 87 -2.60 7.92 14.50
CA ASP A 87 -2.44 9.10 15.36
C ASP A 87 -1.45 10.10 14.76
N LEU A 88 -0.34 9.64 14.18
CA LEU A 88 0.57 10.51 13.41
C LEU A 88 -0.14 11.14 12.19
N GLY A 89 -0.99 10.39 11.49
CA GLY A 89 -1.80 10.91 10.37
C GLY A 89 -2.73 12.05 10.82
N ARG A 90 -3.39 11.89 11.96
CA ARG A 90 -4.24 12.92 12.59
C ARG A 90 -3.44 14.17 12.99
N GLU A 91 -2.23 13.97 13.56
CA GLU A 91 -1.32 15.09 13.88
C GLU A 91 -0.93 15.86 12.61
N LEU A 92 -0.50 15.16 11.56
CA LEU A 92 -0.15 15.78 10.27
C LEU A 92 -1.32 16.55 9.66
N THR A 93 -2.53 15.99 9.70
CA THR A 93 -3.76 16.65 9.23
C THR A 93 -4.01 17.97 9.96
N LYS A 94 -3.86 17.97 11.28
CA LYS A 94 -4.02 19.17 12.12
C LYS A 94 -2.97 20.23 11.79
N ASP A 95 -1.69 19.83 11.71
CA ASP A 95 -0.58 20.73 11.39
C ASP A 95 -0.75 21.39 10.02
N LEU A 96 -1.21 20.60 9.04
CA LEU A 96 -1.36 21.02 7.65
C LEU A 96 -2.72 21.67 7.35
N LYS A 97 -3.62 21.66 8.33
CA LYS A 97 -4.99 22.21 8.22
C LYS A 97 -5.74 21.64 7.02
N THR A 98 -5.61 20.34 6.78
CA THR A 98 -6.38 19.61 5.74
C THR A 98 -7.64 18.98 6.35
N ASP A 99 -8.64 18.70 5.51
CA ASP A 99 -9.86 17.99 5.91
C ASP A 99 -9.73 16.51 5.55
N THR A 100 -8.83 15.81 6.25
CA THR A 100 -8.54 14.39 6.03
C THR A 100 -9.01 13.58 7.24
N CYS A 101 -9.80 12.54 7.02
CA CYS A 101 -10.25 11.63 8.07
C CYS A 101 -9.33 10.43 8.19
N PHE A 102 -9.16 9.92 9.44
CA PHE A 102 -8.38 8.70 9.71
C PHE A 102 -9.10 7.76 10.67
N ILE A 103 -9.16 6.48 10.32
CA ILE A 103 -9.81 5.40 11.07
C ILE A 103 -8.75 4.34 11.40
N SER A 104 -8.59 4.01 12.68
CA SER A 104 -7.80 2.87 13.11
C SER A 104 -8.67 1.62 13.06
N ALA A 105 -8.42 0.73 12.10
CA ALA A 105 -9.16 -0.51 11.93
C ALA A 105 -8.38 -1.53 11.10
N ASN A 106 -8.56 -2.82 11.43
CA ASN A 106 -8.29 -3.87 10.45
C ASN A 106 -9.28 -3.71 9.30
N ILE A 107 -8.81 -3.74 8.06
CA ILE A 107 -9.68 -3.56 6.89
C ILE A 107 -10.81 -4.59 6.81
N TYR A 108 -10.59 -5.80 7.32
CA TYR A 108 -11.62 -6.85 7.35
C TYR A 108 -12.79 -6.55 8.31
N ASP A 109 -12.56 -5.70 9.31
CA ASP A 109 -13.57 -5.31 10.30
C ASP A 109 -14.13 -3.89 10.01
N LEU A 110 -13.69 -3.26 8.90
CA LEU A 110 -14.03 -1.87 8.59
C LEU A 110 -15.53 -1.64 8.39
N LYS A 111 -16.28 -2.64 7.94
CA LYS A 111 -17.75 -2.55 7.77
C LYS A 111 -18.48 -2.29 9.09
N GLU A 112 -17.87 -2.62 10.23
CA GLU A 112 -18.46 -2.39 11.55
C GLU A 112 -18.28 -0.93 12.03
N GLN A 113 -17.37 -0.19 11.39
CA GLN A 113 -16.97 1.15 11.81
C GLN A 113 -17.33 2.26 10.80
N LEU A 114 -17.64 1.90 9.56
CA LEU A 114 -17.84 2.84 8.47
C LEU A 114 -19.00 2.41 7.56
N ASP A 115 -19.99 3.29 7.44
CA ASP A 115 -21.20 3.08 6.61
C ASP A 115 -21.14 3.78 5.25
N SER A 116 -20.15 4.64 5.02
CA SER A 116 -20.06 5.48 3.82
C SER A 116 -19.65 4.67 2.59
N ARG A 117 -20.02 5.17 1.40
CA ARG A 117 -19.55 4.69 0.11
C ARG A 117 -18.75 5.79 -0.58
N PHE A 118 -17.75 5.39 -1.37
CA PHE A 118 -16.76 6.28 -1.96
C PHE A 118 -16.77 6.25 -3.47
N ASP A 119 -16.41 7.36 -4.09
CA ASP A 119 -16.20 7.44 -5.53
C ASP A 119 -14.96 6.64 -5.95
N ILE A 120 -13.96 6.60 -5.06
CA ILE A 120 -12.69 5.89 -5.29
C ILE A 120 -12.31 5.11 -4.02
N VAL A 121 -11.93 3.84 -4.20
CA VAL A 121 -11.16 3.07 -3.21
C VAL A 121 -9.75 2.92 -3.77
N PHE A 122 -8.78 3.31 -2.97
CA PHE A 122 -7.37 3.36 -3.32
C PHE A 122 -6.54 2.49 -2.40
N THR A 123 -5.50 1.83 -2.93
CA THR A 123 -4.49 1.15 -2.14
C THR A 123 -3.12 1.22 -2.85
N SER A 124 -2.02 1.35 -2.10
CA SER A 124 -0.70 1.57 -2.68
C SER A 124 0.43 0.94 -1.88
N TYR A 125 1.34 0.41 -2.63
CA TYR A 125 2.71 0.01 -2.31
C TYR A 125 2.91 -0.90 -1.09
N GLY A 126 2.97 -2.19 -1.36
CA GLY A 126 3.28 -3.21 -0.36
C GLY A 126 2.11 -3.54 0.56
N THR A 127 0.90 -3.58 0.03
CA THR A 127 -0.33 -3.73 0.81
C THR A 127 -0.87 -5.15 0.82
N VAL A 128 -1.08 -5.77 -0.34
CA VAL A 128 -1.76 -7.07 -0.41
C VAL A 128 -0.96 -8.21 0.20
N GLY A 129 0.36 -8.07 0.26
CA GLY A 129 1.24 -9.04 0.92
C GLY A 129 1.04 -9.18 2.43
N TRP A 130 0.29 -8.29 3.08
CA TRP A 130 -0.07 -8.36 4.50
C TRP A 130 -1.41 -9.02 4.76
N LEU A 131 -2.11 -9.45 3.71
CA LEU A 131 -3.48 -9.95 3.77
C LEU A 131 -3.54 -11.45 3.53
N PRO A 132 -4.14 -12.25 4.44
CA PRO A 132 -4.26 -13.70 4.26
C PRO A 132 -5.31 -14.09 3.23
N ASP A 133 -6.34 -13.27 2.99
CA ASP A 133 -7.53 -13.59 2.19
C ASP A 133 -7.91 -12.44 1.25
N LEU A 134 -7.58 -12.57 -0.03
CA LEU A 134 -7.91 -11.57 -1.03
C LEU A 134 -9.38 -11.60 -1.46
N THR A 135 -10.13 -12.66 -1.20
CA THR A 135 -11.57 -12.69 -1.46
C THR A 135 -12.29 -11.72 -0.51
N ARG A 136 -11.98 -11.80 0.78
CA ARG A 136 -12.49 -10.84 1.79
C ARG A 136 -12.02 -9.40 1.50
N TRP A 137 -10.76 -9.22 1.12
CA TRP A 137 -10.26 -7.90 0.73
C TRP A 137 -11.03 -7.31 -0.44
N ALA A 138 -11.25 -8.07 -1.50
CA ALA A 138 -12.00 -7.59 -2.67
C ALA A 138 -13.48 -7.34 -2.35
N GLU A 139 -14.07 -8.10 -1.41
CA GLU A 139 -15.39 -7.82 -0.86
C GLU A 139 -15.44 -6.47 -0.14
N ILE A 140 -14.42 -6.14 0.67
CA ILE A 140 -14.29 -4.83 1.31
C ILE A 140 -14.18 -3.72 0.27
N VAL A 141 -13.31 -3.87 -0.74
CA VAL A 141 -13.17 -2.92 -1.85
C VAL A 141 -14.51 -2.67 -2.53
N SER A 142 -15.21 -3.74 -2.93
CA SER A 142 -16.51 -3.64 -3.60
C SER A 142 -17.57 -3.02 -2.69
N HIS A 143 -17.58 -3.40 -1.40
CA HIS A 143 -18.53 -2.87 -0.44
C HIS A 143 -18.43 -1.34 -0.31
N PHE A 144 -17.23 -0.79 -0.21
CA PHE A 144 -17.03 0.64 -0.01
C PHE A 144 -17.10 1.47 -1.29
N LEU A 145 -17.17 0.88 -2.46
CA LEU A 145 -17.39 1.60 -3.70
C LEU A 145 -18.88 1.93 -3.90
N LYS A 146 -19.17 3.13 -4.37
CA LYS A 146 -20.45 3.48 -5.02
C LYS A 146 -20.58 2.69 -6.32
N ASP A 147 -21.82 2.52 -6.81
CA ASP A 147 -22.04 1.99 -8.15
C ASP A 147 -21.39 2.93 -9.18
N GLY A 148 -20.65 2.36 -10.13
CA GLY A 148 -19.79 3.13 -11.03
C GLY A 148 -18.51 3.69 -10.41
N GLY A 149 -18.29 3.48 -9.12
CA GLY A 149 -17.07 3.90 -8.41
C GLY A 149 -15.83 3.15 -8.87
N MET A 150 -14.68 3.79 -8.75
CA MET A 150 -13.39 3.29 -9.22
C MET A 150 -12.57 2.69 -8.09
N PHE A 151 -12.09 1.47 -8.28
CA PHE A 151 -10.95 0.93 -7.54
C PHE A 151 -9.67 1.21 -8.30
N TYR A 152 -8.66 1.72 -7.61
CA TYR A 152 -7.31 1.87 -8.15
C TYR A 152 -6.29 1.34 -7.16
N MET A 153 -5.37 0.55 -7.66
CA MET A 153 -4.27 -0.02 -6.90
C MET A 153 -2.97 0.13 -7.69
N ILE A 154 -1.89 0.45 -6.99
CA ILE A 154 -0.52 0.34 -7.50
C ILE A 154 0.34 -0.33 -6.42
N ASP A 155 1.04 -1.40 -6.80
CA ASP A 155 1.82 -2.18 -5.83
C ASP A 155 3.08 -2.78 -6.46
N PHE A 156 3.93 -3.34 -5.64
CA PHE A 156 5.10 -4.08 -6.08
C PHE A 156 4.68 -5.39 -6.73
N HIS A 157 5.29 -5.71 -7.87
CA HIS A 157 4.92 -6.90 -8.62
C HIS A 157 5.24 -8.18 -7.84
N PRO A 158 4.30 -9.15 -7.75
CA PRO A 158 4.48 -10.34 -6.92
C PRO A 158 5.69 -11.21 -7.31
N VAL A 159 6.18 -11.12 -8.54
CA VAL A 159 7.37 -11.86 -8.97
C VAL A 159 8.60 -11.52 -8.12
N ILE A 160 8.71 -10.29 -7.61
CA ILE A 160 9.88 -9.87 -6.83
C ILE A 160 9.90 -10.48 -5.43
N TRP A 161 8.73 -10.80 -4.89
CA TRP A 161 8.58 -11.44 -3.59
C TRP A 161 8.94 -12.94 -3.60
N MET A 162 9.24 -13.50 -4.77
CA MET A 162 9.77 -14.86 -4.87
C MET A 162 11.23 -14.95 -4.44
N TYR A 163 11.98 -13.84 -4.49
CA TYR A 163 13.42 -13.82 -4.32
C TYR A 163 13.82 -13.50 -2.88
N ASP A 164 14.90 -14.12 -2.44
CA ASP A 164 15.59 -13.69 -1.23
C ASP A 164 16.26 -12.33 -1.47
N ASN A 165 16.03 -11.39 -0.56
CA ASN A 165 16.53 -10.01 -0.70
C ASN A 165 18.06 -9.85 -0.69
N LYS A 166 18.80 -10.90 -0.30
CA LYS A 166 20.25 -10.86 -0.18
C LYS A 166 20.94 -11.65 -1.30
N SER A 167 20.47 -12.86 -1.55
CA SER A 167 21.10 -13.77 -2.53
C SER A 167 20.51 -13.69 -3.93
N TRP A 168 19.28 -13.17 -4.06
CA TRP A 168 18.51 -13.21 -5.31
C TRP A 168 18.16 -14.62 -5.79
N ASP A 169 18.26 -15.60 -4.93
CA ASP A 169 17.76 -16.95 -5.22
C ASP A 169 16.24 -16.96 -5.03
N ILE A 170 15.56 -17.83 -5.79
CA ILE A 170 14.13 -18.08 -5.56
C ILE A 170 13.98 -18.81 -4.24
N LYS A 171 13.31 -18.16 -3.29
CA LYS A 171 13.10 -18.65 -1.92
C LYS A 171 11.64 -18.96 -1.64
N TYR A 172 10.72 -18.19 -2.22
CA TYR A 172 9.29 -18.28 -1.96
C TYR A 172 8.50 -18.64 -3.20
N SER A 173 7.35 -19.29 -3.00
CA SER A 173 6.39 -19.54 -4.08
C SER A 173 5.80 -18.24 -4.61
N TYR A 174 5.58 -18.14 -5.91
CA TYR A 174 4.78 -17.10 -6.54
C TYR A 174 3.30 -17.20 -6.13
N PHE A 175 2.83 -18.42 -5.88
CA PHE A 175 1.46 -18.69 -5.49
C PHE A 175 1.31 -18.68 -3.98
N ASN A 176 0.15 -18.30 -3.50
CA ASN A 176 -0.19 -18.35 -2.09
C ASN A 176 -0.08 -19.80 -1.57
N SER A 177 0.86 -20.03 -0.68
CA SER A 177 1.10 -21.32 -0.02
C SER A 177 0.86 -21.24 1.50
N GLY A 178 0.24 -20.17 1.97
CA GLY A 178 0.02 -19.86 3.38
C GLY A 178 0.96 -18.79 3.91
N ALA A 179 0.88 -18.54 5.21
CA ALA A 179 1.65 -17.49 5.86
C ALA A 179 3.16 -17.75 5.79
N ILE A 180 3.89 -16.77 5.31
CA ILE A 180 5.35 -16.69 5.33
C ILE A 180 5.74 -15.98 6.63
N ARG A 181 6.49 -16.65 7.50
CA ARG A 181 7.05 -16.06 8.71
C ARG A 181 8.48 -15.66 8.48
N GLU A 182 8.78 -14.39 8.69
CA GLU A 182 10.16 -13.89 8.63
C GLU A 182 10.58 -13.22 9.94
N GLU A 183 11.87 -13.29 10.21
CA GLU A 183 12.54 -12.50 11.22
C GLU A 183 13.26 -11.36 10.50
N VAL A 184 12.85 -10.13 10.77
CA VAL A 184 13.31 -8.95 10.05
C VAL A 184 14.08 -8.00 10.93
N HIS A 185 15.07 -7.36 10.35
CA HIS A 185 15.88 -6.31 10.96
C HIS A 185 15.63 -5.00 10.19
N GLY A 186 15.18 -3.96 10.89
CA GLY A 186 14.87 -2.68 10.25
C GLY A 186 13.68 -2.71 9.30
N SER A 187 13.68 -1.79 8.36
CA SER A 187 12.64 -1.65 7.32
C SER A 187 13.22 -1.06 6.04
N TYR A 188 12.40 -0.97 4.99
CA TYR A 188 12.77 -0.27 3.75
C TYR A 188 13.09 1.22 3.97
N ALA A 189 12.53 1.85 5.00
CA ALA A 189 12.75 3.25 5.32
C ALA A 189 13.91 3.48 6.31
N ASP A 190 14.21 2.44 7.13
CA ASP A 190 15.34 2.43 8.07
C ASP A 190 16.01 1.05 8.09
N ARG A 191 16.95 0.85 7.18
CA ARG A 191 17.66 -0.44 6.98
C ARG A 191 18.65 -0.78 8.08
N TYR A 192 19.00 0.19 8.94
CA TYR A 192 20.02 0.03 9.97
C TYR A 192 19.44 -0.10 11.38
N HIS A 193 18.13 -0.10 11.50
CA HIS A 193 17.47 -0.31 12.79
C HIS A 193 17.76 -1.71 13.32
N GLN A 194 18.20 -1.81 14.58
CA GLN A 194 18.74 -3.05 15.13
C GLN A 194 17.69 -3.96 15.79
N ASN A 195 16.46 -3.47 15.94
CA ASN A 195 15.41 -4.28 16.55
C ASN A 195 15.04 -5.45 15.63
N VAL A 196 14.97 -6.62 16.21
CA VAL A 196 14.50 -7.83 15.54
C VAL A 196 13.00 -7.94 15.77
N ALA A 197 12.26 -8.12 14.71
CA ALA A 197 10.83 -8.32 14.79
C ALA A 197 10.38 -9.51 13.93
N ILE A 198 9.22 -10.04 14.23
CA ILE A 198 8.59 -11.12 13.44
C ILE A 198 7.49 -10.49 12.61
N GLU A 199 7.51 -10.77 11.31
CA GLU A 199 6.43 -10.42 10.40
C GLU A 199 5.82 -11.67 9.77
N TYR A 200 4.55 -11.54 9.37
CA TYR A 200 3.83 -12.53 8.62
C TYR A 200 3.32 -11.90 7.33
N GLY A 201 3.65 -12.53 6.20
CA GLY A 201 3.22 -12.08 4.88
C GLY A 201 2.68 -13.23 4.04
N TRP A 202 2.12 -12.88 2.90
CA TRP A 202 1.59 -13.81 1.90
C TRP A 202 2.00 -13.37 0.51
N ASN A 203 2.38 -14.33 -0.32
CA ASN A 203 2.53 -14.07 -1.74
C ASN A 203 1.18 -14.32 -2.42
N HIS A 204 0.80 -13.38 -3.30
CA HIS A 204 -0.40 -13.49 -4.10
C HIS A 204 -0.06 -13.29 -5.57
N SER A 205 -0.45 -14.23 -6.40
CA SER A 205 -0.27 -14.09 -7.85
C SER A 205 -1.14 -12.97 -8.42
N ILE A 206 -0.74 -12.37 -9.53
CA ILE A 206 -1.57 -11.40 -10.26
C ILE A 206 -2.95 -11.99 -10.60
N SER A 207 -3.00 -13.29 -10.95
CA SER A 207 -4.28 -13.96 -11.24
C SER A 207 -5.19 -14.05 -10.01
N GLU A 208 -4.65 -14.29 -8.81
CA GLU A 208 -5.42 -14.31 -7.56
C GLU A 208 -6.03 -12.93 -7.28
N ILE A 209 -5.23 -11.87 -7.39
CA ILE A 209 -5.67 -10.49 -7.19
C ILE A 209 -6.80 -10.12 -8.17
N ILE A 210 -6.58 -10.35 -9.46
CA ILE A 210 -7.56 -10.03 -10.52
C ILE A 210 -8.85 -10.82 -10.33
N ASN A 211 -8.76 -12.13 -10.08
CA ASN A 211 -9.93 -12.97 -9.91
C ASN A 211 -10.73 -12.61 -8.66
N ALA A 212 -10.06 -12.23 -7.56
CA ALA A 212 -10.72 -11.75 -6.36
C ALA A 212 -11.58 -10.49 -6.65
N LEU A 213 -11.05 -9.54 -7.40
CA LEU A 213 -11.78 -8.34 -7.80
C LEU A 213 -12.98 -8.67 -8.73
N ILE A 214 -12.77 -9.50 -9.76
CA ILE A 214 -13.82 -9.90 -10.71
C ILE A 214 -14.95 -10.63 -9.98
N ASN A 215 -14.62 -11.58 -9.12
CA ASN A 215 -15.61 -12.38 -8.38
C ASN A 215 -16.44 -11.54 -7.39
N ASN A 216 -15.94 -10.35 -7.02
CA ASN A 216 -16.65 -9.39 -6.19
C ASN A 216 -17.29 -8.23 -6.98
N GLY A 217 -17.57 -8.45 -8.28
CA GLY A 217 -18.37 -7.54 -9.10
C GLY A 217 -17.62 -6.34 -9.69
N LEU A 218 -16.28 -6.33 -9.64
CA LEU A 218 -15.50 -5.28 -10.26
C LEU A 218 -15.13 -5.63 -11.70
N GLN A 219 -15.28 -4.69 -12.60
CA GLN A 219 -14.85 -4.80 -14.00
C GLN A 219 -13.44 -4.21 -14.14
N ILE A 220 -12.45 -5.03 -14.44
CA ILE A 220 -11.09 -4.58 -14.71
C ILE A 220 -11.10 -3.70 -15.97
N LYS A 221 -10.53 -2.51 -15.86
CA LYS A 221 -10.34 -1.58 -16.98
C LYS A 221 -8.96 -1.69 -17.59
N PHE A 222 -7.94 -1.85 -16.74
CA PHE A 222 -6.58 -2.18 -17.16
C PHE A 222 -5.82 -2.88 -16.03
N LEU A 223 -4.78 -3.61 -16.42
CA LEU A 223 -3.63 -4.03 -15.63
C LEU A 223 -2.40 -3.55 -16.40
N ASN A 224 -1.59 -2.69 -15.76
CA ASN A 224 -0.30 -2.26 -16.29
C ASN A 224 0.83 -2.86 -15.44
N GLU A 225 1.93 -3.21 -16.09
CA GLU A 225 3.15 -3.68 -15.42
C GLU A 225 4.31 -2.74 -15.77
N PHE A 226 5.17 -2.48 -14.79
CA PHE A 226 6.26 -1.52 -14.93
C PHE A 226 7.60 -2.16 -14.63
N PRO A 227 8.62 -1.98 -15.52
CA PRO A 227 9.97 -2.49 -15.32
C PRO A 227 10.80 -1.60 -14.37
N PHE A 228 10.14 -0.81 -13.54
CA PHE A 228 10.77 0.09 -12.57
C PHE A 228 9.98 0.14 -11.27
N SER A 229 10.63 0.61 -10.21
CA SER A 229 9.99 0.95 -8.94
C SER A 229 10.00 2.47 -8.72
N SER A 230 8.94 2.99 -8.10
CA SER A 230 8.89 4.38 -7.62
C SER A 230 9.80 4.59 -6.41
N TYR A 231 10.20 3.53 -5.72
CA TYR A 231 10.95 3.58 -4.48
C TYR A 231 12.17 2.67 -4.48
N ASN A 232 13.21 3.07 -3.73
CA ASN A 232 14.38 2.24 -3.46
C ASN A 232 14.12 1.28 -2.29
N VAL A 233 13.32 0.25 -2.52
CA VAL A 233 12.90 -0.69 -1.47
C VAL A 233 13.74 -1.98 -1.43
N PHE A 234 14.47 -2.28 -2.50
CA PHE A 234 15.32 -3.48 -2.60
C PHE A 234 16.80 -3.13 -2.58
N GLN A 235 17.63 -4.14 -2.32
CA GLN A 235 19.07 -4.00 -2.50
C GLN A 235 19.41 -3.95 -4.01
N ASP A 236 20.59 -3.44 -4.35
CA ASP A 236 21.11 -3.35 -5.73
C ASP A 236 20.25 -2.53 -6.71
N MET A 237 19.47 -1.57 -6.19
CA MET A 237 18.72 -0.65 -7.04
C MET A 237 19.54 0.61 -7.36
N VAL A 238 19.41 1.08 -8.59
CA VAL A 238 19.99 2.34 -9.08
C VAL A 238 18.89 3.26 -9.59
N GLN A 239 19.06 4.56 -9.37
CA GLN A 239 18.10 5.55 -9.85
C GLN A 239 18.37 5.93 -11.30
N GLY A 240 17.34 5.79 -12.14
CA GLY A 240 17.37 6.21 -13.54
C GLY A 240 17.07 7.69 -13.74
N LYS A 241 17.11 8.16 -14.99
CA LYS A 241 16.98 9.58 -15.36
C LYS A 241 15.65 10.25 -14.94
N ARG A 242 14.58 9.48 -14.76
CA ARG A 242 13.25 9.99 -14.38
C ARG A 242 12.95 9.84 -12.88
N GLY A 243 13.98 9.58 -12.06
CA GLY A 243 13.81 9.31 -10.64
C GLY A 243 13.33 7.89 -10.32
N GLN A 244 13.03 7.08 -11.32
CA GLN A 244 12.59 5.68 -11.18
C GLN A 244 13.75 4.78 -10.80
N TRP A 245 13.48 3.73 -10.04
CA TRP A 245 14.47 2.78 -9.56
C TRP A 245 14.43 1.48 -10.37
N HIS A 246 15.60 0.95 -10.69
CA HIS A 246 15.78 -0.29 -11.44
C HIS A 246 16.84 -1.15 -10.78
N PHE A 247 16.76 -2.46 -10.93
CA PHE A 247 17.87 -3.33 -10.52
C PHE A 247 19.08 -3.13 -11.42
N LYS A 248 20.23 -2.95 -10.81
CA LYS A 248 21.50 -2.80 -11.54
C LYS A 248 21.84 -4.05 -12.33
N SER A 249 21.63 -5.23 -11.73
CA SER A 249 21.97 -6.53 -12.30
C SER A 249 20.96 -7.01 -13.35
N GLN A 250 19.66 -6.66 -13.20
CA GLN A 250 18.57 -7.19 -14.04
C GLN A 250 18.09 -6.18 -15.10
N GLY A 251 18.45 -4.91 -14.96
CA GLY A 251 17.94 -3.86 -15.86
C GLY A 251 16.41 -3.80 -15.86
N ASN A 252 15.81 -3.86 -17.04
CA ASN A 252 14.35 -3.79 -17.24
C ASN A 252 13.72 -5.17 -17.54
N ASN A 253 14.37 -6.27 -17.17
CA ASN A 253 13.91 -7.61 -17.52
C ASN A 253 12.82 -8.16 -16.60
N LEU A 254 12.61 -7.53 -15.44
CA LEU A 254 11.59 -7.95 -14.47
C LEU A 254 10.56 -6.84 -14.28
N PRO A 255 9.26 -7.18 -14.19
CA PRO A 255 8.28 -6.23 -13.72
C PRO A 255 8.50 -5.98 -12.23
N LEU A 256 8.62 -4.70 -11.83
CA LEU A 256 8.87 -4.30 -10.44
C LEU A 256 7.62 -3.77 -9.76
N MET A 257 6.71 -3.20 -10.53
CA MET A 257 5.42 -2.72 -10.05
C MET A 257 4.32 -3.11 -11.04
N TYR A 258 3.10 -3.04 -10.57
CA TYR A 258 1.91 -3.14 -11.39
C TYR A 258 0.84 -2.17 -10.89
N SER A 259 -0.09 -1.78 -11.76
CA SER A 259 -1.29 -1.05 -11.39
C SER A 259 -2.54 -1.72 -11.93
N ILE A 260 -3.63 -1.60 -11.20
CA ILE A 260 -4.96 -2.10 -11.57
C ILE A 260 -5.95 -0.97 -11.43
N LYS A 261 -6.76 -0.78 -12.47
CA LYS A 261 -7.97 0.03 -12.40
C LYS A 261 -9.18 -0.86 -12.66
N ALA A 262 -10.14 -0.78 -11.77
CA ALA A 262 -11.39 -1.49 -11.91
C ALA A 262 -12.58 -0.57 -11.57
N VAL A 263 -13.78 -0.92 -12.02
CA VAL A 263 -15.00 -0.16 -11.75
C VAL A 263 -16.07 -1.11 -11.22
N LYS A 264 -16.75 -0.72 -10.16
CA LYS A 264 -17.91 -1.45 -9.65
C LYS A 264 -19.07 -1.32 -10.62
N ARG A 265 -19.69 -2.47 -10.95
CA ARG A 265 -20.90 -2.52 -11.80
C ARG A 265 -22.16 -2.13 -11.04
#